data_c418574ac16757dca6149c0ad13f04be
#
_entry.id   c418574ac16757dca6149c0ad13f04be
#
_cell.length_a   1.000
_cell.length_b   1.000
_cell.length_c   1.000
_cell.angle_alpha   90.00
_cell.angle_beta   90.00
_cell.angle_gamma   90.00
#
_symmetry.space_group_name_H-M   'P 1'
#
loop_
_entity.id
_entity.type
_entity.pdbx_description
1 polymer ?
#
loop_
_entity_poly.entity_id
_entity_poly.type
_entity_poly.pdbx_seq_one_letter_code
_entity_poly.pdbx_strand_id
1 'polypeptide(L)'
;MDIEIGFHEENWAQVEAAWTAWWAGELERPLVMVEDLERLPGVSMGSIYEMGAPVCSFPLDTPADQLLDYYQVRLEARRSYGDAWPKWWPNLGPGIMAGFLSADLHTAEDTVWFEPVEQMPIQDLQPAFDAENAWWQRTLEVTRLAVERWGDQVSVAHTDLGGNLDILASLLTTERLLFDLHDHPEEVARLAGRLTQLWLRYYDELYCLVELAGRGTTPWAAIWSPARCYMLQSDFAYMISPRMFERFVLPDIATCCAALDHAFYHLDGKGQIPHLDMLLSLERLRGIQWI
;
A
#
# COMPACT_ATOMS: atom_id res chain seq x y z
N MET A 1 16.17 6.09 21.21
CA MET A 1 16.18 4.90 22.09
C MET A 1 16.11 3.69 21.18
N ASP A 2 16.91 2.68 21.44
CA ASP A 2 16.84 1.44 20.67
C ASP A 2 15.48 0.78 20.93
N ILE A 3 14.88 0.20 19.89
CA ILE A 3 13.59 -0.49 19.99
C ILE A 3 13.80 -1.88 20.60
N GLU A 4 12.96 -2.27 21.55
CA GLU A 4 12.99 -3.60 22.17
C GLU A 4 11.82 -4.45 21.65
N ILE A 5 12.07 -5.21 20.59
CA ILE A 5 11.12 -6.18 20.03
C ILE A 5 11.61 -7.57 20.40
N GLY A 6 10.78 -8.38 21.05
CA GLY A 6 11.12 -9.76 21.37
C GLY A 6 11.16 -10.68 20.13
N PHE A 7 11.88 -10.26 19.10
CA PHE A 7 12.01 -10.95 17.82
C PHE A 7 13.48 -10.94 17.39
N HIS A 8 14.12 -12.09 17.41
CA HIS A 8 15.56 -12.25 17.23
C HIS A 8 15.93 -12.73 15.82
N GLU A 9 17.21 -12.73 15.49
CA GLU A 9 17.71 -13.16 14.18
C GLU A 9 17.29 -14.60 13.80
N GLU A 10 17.16 -15.48 14.77
CA GLU A 10 16.66 -16.84 14.52
C GLU A 10 15.20 -16.85 14.05
N ASN A 11 14.35 -15.95 14.59
CA ASN A 11 12.96 -15.79 14.15
C ASN A 11 12.91 -15.21 12.73
N TRP A 12 13.76 -14.20 12.44
CA TRP A 12 13.88 -13.66 11.09
C TRP A 12 14.28 -14.73 10.08
N ALA A 13 15.30 -15.53 10.39
CA ALA A 13 15.76 -16.62 9.52
C ALA A 13 14.63 -17.64 9.23
N GLN A 14 13.77 -17.94 10.21
CA GLN A 14 12.61 -18.82 10.02
C GLN A 14 11.56 -18.21 9.12
N VAL A 15 11.22 -16.94 9.31
CA VAL A 15 10.25 -16.21 8.49
C VAL A 15 10.74 -16.11 7.05
N GLU A 16 11.97 -15.66 6.86
CA GLU A 16 12.59 -15.54 5.53
C GLU A 16 12.61 -16.89 4.78
N ALA A 17 12.99 -17.97 5.46
CA ALA A 17 12.98 -19.30 4.86
C ALA A 17 11.58 -19.77 4.49
N ALA A 18 10.59 -19.58 5.38
CA ALA A 18 9.21 -20.01 5.14
C ALA A 18 8.57 -19.24 3.97
N TRP A 19 8.70 -17.92 3.95
CA TRP A 19 8.15 -17.09 2.89
C TRP A 19 8.85 -17.32 1.55
N THR A 20 10.19 -17.50 1.55
CA THR A 20 10.94 -17.83 0.33
C THR A 20 10.47 -19.15 -0.26
N ALA A 21 10.34 -20.19 0.59
CA ALA A 21 9.83 -21.48 0.16
C ALA A 21 8.37 -21.41 -0.33
N TRP A 22 7.56 -20.57 0.30
CA TRP A 22 6.18 -20.35 -0.13
C TRP A 22 6.10 -19.72 -1.52
N TRP A 23 6.90 -18.66 -1.78
CA TRP A 23 6.97 -18.04 -3.10
C TRP A 23 7.48 -18.99 -4.19
N ALA A 24 8.36 -19.92 -3.82
CA ALA A 24 8.85 -20.98 -4.72
C ALA A 24 7.84 -22.11 -4.93
N GLY A 25 6.76 -22.18 -4.14
CA GLY A 25 5.82 -23.30 -4.15
C GLY A 25 6.38 -24.58 -3.49
N GLU A 26 7.39 -24.45 -2.65
CA GLU A 26 8.10 -25.55 -1.98
C GLU A 26 7.68 -25.73 -0.51
N LEU A 27 6.90 -24.80 0.05
CA LEU A 27 6.40 -24.91 1.41
C LEU A 27 5.22 -25.89 1.47
N GLU A 28 5.41 -27.03 2.16
CA GLU A 28 4.41 -28.13 2.24
C GLU A 28 3.27 -27.87 3.23
N ARG A 29 3.18 -26.68 3.79
CA ARG A 29 2.14 -26.24 4.73
C ARG A 29 1.65 -24.84 4.38
N PRO A 30 0.47 -24.40 4.86
CA PRO A 30 0.10 -22.99 4.78
C PRO A 30 1.05 -22.12 5.61
N LEU A 31 1.23 -20.86 5.22
CA LEU A 31 1.76 -19.84 6.10
C LEU A 31 0.72 -19.51 7.18
N VAL A 32 1.15 -19.43 8.43
CA VAL A 32 0.28 -19.09 9.55
C VAL A 32 0.90 -17.95 10.34
N MET A 33 0.28 -16.79 10.24
CA MET A 33 0.70 -15.58 10.94
C MET A 33 -0.22 -15.34 12.13
N VAL A 34 0.38 -15.22 13.31
CA VAL A 34 -0.34 -14.86 14.54
C VAL A 34 0.33 -13.64 15.14
N GLU A 35 -0.44 -12.62 15.41
CA GLU A 35 0.03 -11.42 16.09
C GLU A 35 -0.77 -11.22 17.37
N ASP A 36 -0.08 -10.99 18.47
CA ASP A 36 -0.67 -10.65 19.76
C ASP A 36 -0.28 -9.23 20.14
N LEU A 37 -1.21 -8.52 20.74
CA LEU A 37 -1.05 -7.12 21.09
C LEU A 37 -1.23 -6.96 22.62
N GLU A 38 -0.12 -6.74 23.31
CA GLU A 38 -0.14 -6.46 24.72
C GLU A 38 -0.91 -5.16 24.99
N ARG A 39 -1.88 -5.21 25.90
CA ARG A 39 -2.63 -4.02 26.28
C ARG A 39 -1.79 -3.12 27.16
N LEU A 40 -1.45 -1.96 26.68
CA LEU A 40 -0.76 -0.93 27.44
C LEU A 40 -1.76 0.01 28.13
N PRO A 41 -1.67 0.24 29.43
CA PRO A 41 -2.55 1.17 30.14
C PRO A 41 -2.44 2.60 29.55
N GLY A 42 -3.59 3.17 29.17
CA GLY A 42 -3.65 4.54 28.66
C GLY A 42 -3.21 4.72 27.21
N VAL A 43 -2.87 3.65 26.49
CA VAL A 43 -2.52 3.68 25.07
C VAL A 43 -3.64 3.06 24.26
N SER A 44 -4.21 3.83 23.31
CA SER A 44 -5.08 3.26 22.28
C SER A 44 -4.22 2.51 21.27
N MET A 45 -4.44 1.21 21.14
CA MET A 45 -3.62 0.36 20.27
C MET A 45 -4.10 0.37 18.80
N GLY A 46 -5.28 0.92 18.53
CA GLY A 46 -5.90 0.81 17.21
C GLY A 46 -6.31 -0.63 16.87
N SER A 47 -6.58 -0.89 15.62
CA SER A 47 -6.73 -2.25 15.12
C SER A 47 -5.37 -2.95 15.00
N ILE A 48 -5.38 -4.28 14.93
CA ILE A 48 -4.16 -5.08 14.73
C ILE A 48 -3.48 -4.73 13.39
N TYR A 49 -4.25 -4.21 12.44
CA TYR A 49 -3.74 -3.80 11.13
C TYR A 49 -3.19 -2.38 11.12
N GLU A 50 -3.74 -1.46 11.90
CA GLU A 50 -3.48 -0.03 11.80
C GLU A 50 -2.39 0.48 12.73
N MET A 51 -2.03 -0.27 13.76
CA MET A 51 -0.97 0.12 14.72
C MET A 51 -1.16 1.52 15.35
N GLY A 52 -2.38 2.01 15.42
CA GLY A 52 -2.72 3.34 15.93
C GLY A 52 -3.30 4.25 14.86
N ALA A 53 -3.29 5.57 15.13
CA ALA A 53 -3.82 6.56 14.19
C ALA A 53 -3.02 6.58 12.88
N PRO A 54 -3.64 6.85 11.73
CA PRO A 54 -2.93 7.08 10.48
C PRO A 54 -1.90 8.21 10.60
N VAL A 55 -0.80 8.11 9.85
CA VAL A 55 0.25 9.16 9.79
C VAL A 55 -0.33 10.52 9.40
N CYS A 56 -1.29 10.53 8.49
CA CYS A 56 -1.95 11.74 8.01
C CYS A 56 -2.93 12.37 9.02
N SER A 57 -3.22 11.72 10.14
CA SER A 57 -3.99 12.31 11.23
C SER A 57 -3.15 13.25 12.11
N PHE A 58 -1.84 13.24 11.94
CA PHE A 58 -0.94 14.17 12.61
C PHE A 58 -0.70 15.40 11.72
N PRO A 59 -0.63 16.61 12.29
CA PRO A 59 -0.24 17.80 11.55
C PRO A 59 1.07 17.59 10.78
N LEU A 60 1.18 18.15 9.58
CA LEU A 60 2.38 18.00 8.72
C LEU A 60 3.65 18.56 9.38
N ASP A 61 3.52 19.51 10.28
CA ASP A 61 4.63 20.11 11.05
C ASP A 61 5.00 19.31 12.32
N THR A 62 4.30 18.20 12.61
CA THR A 62 4.69 17.30 13.70
C THR A 62 6.06 16.70 13.37
N PRO A 63 7.09 16.83 14.25
CA PRO A 63 8.39 16.23 13.99
C PRO A 63 8.29 14.72 13.77
N ALA A 64 8.97 14.20 12.74
CA ALA A 64 8.92 12.78 12.39
C ALA A 64 9.39 11.87 13.55
N ASP A 65 10.39 12.30 14.32
CA ASP A 65 10.84 11.56 15.53
C ASP A 65 9.70 11.38 16.54
N GLN A 66 8.93 12.42 16.82
CA GLN A 66 7.79 12.37 17.73
C GLN A 66 6.71 11.42 17.22
N LEU A 67 6.48 11.40 15.91
CA LEU A 67 5.55 10.47 15.29
C LEU A 67 6.05 9.02 15.41
N LEU A 68 7.33 8.78 15.19
CA LEU A 68 7.91 7.43 15.36
C LEU A 68 7.91 6.99 16.82
N ASP A 69 8.08 7.90 17.80
CA ASP A 69 7.92 7.58 19.21
C ASP A 69 6.50 7.05 19.53
N TYR A 70 5.47 7.65 18.92
CA TYR A 70 4.10 7.19 19.04
C TYR A 70 3.91 5.75 18.53
N TYR A 71 4.55 5.38 17.40
CA TYR A 71 4.45 4.03 16.86
C TYR A 71 5.38 3.03 17.57
N GLN A 72 6.54 3.45 18.04
CA GLN A 72 7.50 2.57 18.71
C GLN A 72 6.89 1.88 19.92
N VAL A 73 6.17 2.61 20.77
CA VAL A 73 5.47 2.04 21.94
C VAL A 73 4.51 0.90 21.53
N ARG A 74 3.89 1.02 20.37
CA ARG A 74 2.96 0.01 19.84
C ARG A 74 3.68 -1.18 19.21
N LEU A 75 4.81 -0.94 18.55
CA LEU A 75 5.68 -1.99 18.04
C LEU A 75 6.24 -2.85 19.17
N GLU A 76 6.72 -2.22 20.25
CA GLU A 76 7.26 -2.91 21.43
C GLU A 76 6.21 -3.75 22.18
N ALA A 77 4.92 -3.35 22.07
CA ALA A 77 3.81 -4.11 22.64
C ALA A 77 3.30 -5.26 21.77
N ARG A 78 3.78 -5.36 20.53
CA ARG A 78 3.36 -6.41 19.58
C ARG A 78 4.27 -7.63 19.69
N ARG A 79 3.65 -8.81 19.55
CA ARG A 79 4.37 -10.09 19.47
C ARG A 79 3.96 -10.81 18.18
N SER A 80 4.94 -11.27 17.44
CA SER A 80 4.76 -12.02 16.20
C SER A 80 5.13 -13.48 16.40
N TYR A 81 4.25 -14.40 15.95
CA TYR A 81 4.41 -15.84 16.07
C TYR A 81 4.17 -16.54 14.74
N GLY A 82 4.72 -17.76 14.61
CA GLY A 82 4.61 -18.54 13.38
C GLY A 82 5.38 -17.90 12.24
N ASP A 83 4.69 -17.58 11.15
CA ASP A 83 5.28 -16.95 9.97
C ASP A 83 5.07 -15.42 9.95
N ALA A 84 4.59 -14.83 11.06
CA ALA A 84 4.47 -13.39 11.23
C ALA A 84 5.82 -12.76 11.60
N TRP A 85 5.98 -11.47 11.27
CA TRP A 85 7.20 -10.69 11.54
C TRP A 85 6.86 -9.28 12.04
N PRO A 86 7.76 -8.61 12.75
CA PRO A 86 7.62 -7.21 13.09
C PRO A 86 7.60 -6.35 11.82
N LYS A 87 6.53 -5.59 11.65
CA LYS A 87 6.35 -4.70 10.51
C LYS A 87 5.68 -3.41 10.92
N TRP A 88 6.01 -2.36 10.22
CA TRP A 88 5.32 -1.09 10.30
C TRP A 88 5.18 -0.49 8.90
N TRP A 89 4.03 0.06 8.59
CA TRP A 89 3.80 0.78 7.35
C TRP A 89 3.32 2.20 7.63
N PRO A 90 3.80 3.20 6.84
CA PRO A 90 3.32 4.56 6.96
C PRO A 90 1.90 4.64 6.40
N ASN A 91 0.91 4.44 7.29
CA ASN A 91 -0.50 4.53 6.92
C ASN A 91 -0.89 5.99 6.69
N LEU A 92 -1.03 6.38 5.44
CA LEU A 92 -1.52 7.69 5.02
C LEU A 92 -2.93 7.60 4.40
N GLY A 93 -3.64 6.50 4.66
CA GLY A 93 -4.92 6.18 4.06
C GLY A 93 -4.79 5.41 2.74
N PRO A 94 -5.87 4.87 2.23
CA PRO A 94 -5.89 4.10 0.99
C PRO A 94 -5.67 5.03 -0.20
N GLY A 95 -4.63 4.73 -1.00
CA GLY A 95 -4.38 5.49 -2.22
C GLY A 95 -3.78 6.89 -2.03
N ILE A 96 -2.82 7.05 -1.10
CA ILE A 96 -2.14 8.34 -0.84
C ILE A 96 -1.58 9.00 -2.10
N MET A 97 -1.33 8.24 -3.17
CA MET A 97 -0.86 8.82 -4.42
C MET A 97 -1.81 9.91 -4.94
N ALA A 98 -3.10 9.86 -4.64
CA ALA A 98 -4.02 10.97 -4.94
C ALA A 98 -3.57 12.29 -4.26
N GLY A 99 -3.16 12.22 -3.01
CA GLY A 99 -2.57 13.36 -2.27
C GLY A 99 -1.24 13.83 -2.86
N PHE A 100 -0.39 12.92 -3.36
CA PHE A 100 0.83 13.28 -4.09
C PHE A 100 0.55 14.01 -5.40
N LEU A 101 -0.64 13.81 -5.96
CA LEU A 101 -1.14 14.45 -7.17
C LEU A 101 -2.09 15.62 -6.89
N SER A 102 -2.02 16.17 -5.67
CA SER A 102 -2.73 17.36 -5.23
C SER A 102 -4.24 17.20 -4.97
N ALA A 103 -4.75 15.98 -4.73
CA ALA A 103 -6.06 15.83 -4.11
C ALA A 103 -6.03 16.28 -2.65
N ASP A 104 -7.12 16.84 -2.15
CA ASP A 104 -7.30 17.16 -0.75
C ASP A 104 -7.48 15.88 0.07
N LEU A 105 -6.67 15.76 1.11
CA LEU A 105 -6.74 14.65 2.04
C LEU A 105 -7.63 15.03 3.22
N HIS A 106 -8.61 14.19 3.51
CA HIS A 106 -9.52 14.32 4.63
C HIS A 106 -9.39 13.13 5.58
N THR A 107 -9.50 13.40 6.88
CA THR A 107 -9.43 12.40 7.93
C THR A 107 -10.65 12.46 8.82
N ALA A 108 -11.14 11.29 9.24
CA ALA A 108 -12.09 11.13 10.34
C ALA A 108 -11.55 10.09 11.33
N GLU A 109 -12.32 9.75 12.37
CA GLU A 109 -11.85 8.87 13.45
C GLU A 109 -11.32 7.52 12.93
N ASP A 110 -12.00 6.93 11.94
CA ASP A 110 -11.72 5.58 11.44
C ASP A 110 -11.44 5.53 9.93
N THR A 111 -11.28 6.66 9.26
CA THR A 111 -11.12 6.66 7.81
C THR A 111 -10.33 7.84 7.28
N VAL A 112 -9.74 7.65 6.10
CA VAL A 112 -9.07 8.66 5.30
C VAL A 112 -9.63 8.59 3.89
N TRP A 113 -9.90 9.74 3.26
CA TRP A 113 -10.33 9.80 1.86
C TRP A 113 -9.76 11.03 1.16
N PHE A 114 -9.86 11.03 -0.15
CA PHE A 114 -9.32 12.07 -1.00
C PHE A 114 -10.40 12.65 -1.89
N GLU A 115 -10.39 13.96 -2.06
CA GLU A 115 -11.32 14.68 -2.92
C GLU A 115 -10.56 15.65 -3.85
N PRO A 116 -11.08 15.92 -5.06
CA PRO A 116 -10.47 16.91 -5.94
C PRO A 116 -10.55 18.31 -5.32
N VAL A 117 -9.45 19.06 -5.34
CA VAL A 117 -9.42 20.46 -4.88
C VAL A 117 -10.39 21.35 -5.68
N GLU A 118 -10.49 21.07 -6.98
CA GLU A 118 -11.43 21.72 -7.87
C GLU A 118 -11.98 20.72 -8.90
N GLN A 119 -13.22 20.94 -9.32
CA GLN A 119 -13.78 20.14 -10.40
C GLN A 119 -13.32 20.68 -11.75
N MET A 120 -12.70 19.82 -12.54
CA MET A 120 -12.26 20.15 -13.90
C MET A 120 -12.71 19.10 -14.91
N PRO A 121 -12.83 19.45 -16.20
CA PRO A 121 -13.03 18.45 -17.26
C PRO A 121 -11.87 17.45 -17.29
N ILE A 122 -12.19 16.18 -17.57
CA ILE A 122 -11.18 15.11 -17.62
C ILE A 122 -10.04 15.40 -18.62
N GLN A 123 -10.35 16.13 -19.70
CA GLN A 123 -9.39 16.52 -20.74
C GLN A 123 -8.31 17.49 -20.21
N ASP A 124 -8.64 18.26 -19.17
CA ASP A 124 -7.76 19.26 -18.59
C ASP A 124 -6.89 18.69 -17.46
N LEU A 125 -7.21 17.48 -16.99
CA LEU A 125 -6.45 16.81 -15.92
C LEU A 125 -5.08 16.35 -16.43
N GLN A 126 -4.02 16.84 -15.79
CA GLN A 126 -2.63 16.59 -16.15
C GLN A 126 -1.80 16.13 -14.93
N PRO A 127 -2.02 14.91 -14.44
CA PRO A 127 -1.29 14.42 -13.26
C PRO A 127 0.21 14.33 -13.57
N ALA A 128 1.01 14.90 -12.69
CA ALA A 128 2.45 14.95 -12.83
C ALA A 128 3.13 14.70 -11.48
N PHE A 129 4.33 14.13 -11.52
CA PHE A 129 5.16 14.00 -10.33
C PHE A 129 5.60 15.38 -9.85
N ASP A 130 5.39 15.63 -8.57
CA ASP A 130 5.87 16.83 -7.88
C ASP A 130 6.75 16.40 -6.69
N ALA A 131 8.04 16.65 -6.80
CA ALA A 131 9.01 16.31 -5.76
C ALA A 131 8.80 17.15 -4.48
N GLU A 132 8.20 18.33 -4.60
CA GLU A 132 7.97 19.26 -3.48
C GLU A 132 6.59 19.08 -2.83
N ASN A 133 5.77 18.14 -3.30
CA ASN A 133 4.48 17.86 -2.70
C ASN A 133 4.62 17.50 -1.22
N ALA A 134 3.87 18.16 -0.35
CA ALA A 134 4.02 18.05 1.10
C ALA A 134 3.78 16.62 1.64
N TRP A 135 2.78 15.91 1.08
CA TRP A 135 2.50 14.51 1.47
C TRP A 135 3.57 13.55 0.97
N TRP A 136 4.11 13.80 -0.24
CA TRP A 136 5.23 13.04 -0.75
C TRP A 136 6.47 13.20 0.12
N GLN A 137 6.84 14.44 0.43
CA GLN A 137 7.97 14.74 1.31
C GLN A 137 7.78 14.14 2.71
N ARG A 138 6.56 14.21 3.25
CA ARG A 138 6.23 13.59 4.55
C ARG A 138 6.40 12.07 4.50
N THR A 139 5.94 11.43 3.43
CA THR A 139 6.07 9.97 3.23
C THR A 139 7.54 9.56 3.19
N LEU A 140 8.36 10.29 2.41
CA LEU A 140 9.81 10.03 2.34
C LEU A 140 10.50 10.23 3.69
N GLU A 141 10.18 11.32 4.39
CA GLU A 141 10.77 11.65 5.70
C GLU A 141 10.51 10.55 6.72
N VAL A 142 9.23 10.19 6.92
CA VAL A 142 8.88 9.19 7.95
C VAL A 142 9.36 7.79 7.58
N THR A 143 9.36 7.42 6.30
CA THR A 143 9.87 6.13 5.83
C THR A 143 11.38 6.03 6.05
N ARG A 144 12.14 7.07 5.65
CA ARG A 144 13.60 7.12 5.84
C ARG A 144 13.96 7.01 7.31
N LEU A 145 13.33 7.83 8.15
CA LEU A 145 13.62 7.83 9.58
C LEU A 145 13.23 6.49 10.25
N ALA A 146 12.13 5.86 9.81
CA ALA A 146 11.74 4.53 10.29
C ALA A 146 12.77 3.46 9.92
N VAL A 147 13.29 3.48 8.69
CA VAL A 147 14.37 2.59 8.25
C VAL A 147 15.65 2.83 9.05
N GLU A 148 16.05 4.08 9.27
CA GLU A 148 17.22 4.42 10.08
C GLU A 148 17.07 3.98 11.53
N ARG A 149 15.88 4.09 12.09
CA ARG A 149 15.62 3.83 13.52
C ARG A 149 15.35 2.36 13.84
N TRP A 150 14.64 1.64 12.97
CA TRP A 150 14.12 0.29 13.23
C TRP A 150 14.53 -0.76 12.20
N GLY A 151 15.19 -0.38 11.12
CA GLY A 151 15.33 -1.22 9.94
C GLY A 151 16.02 -2.56 10.12
N ASP A 152 16.82 -2.72 11.17
CA ASP A 152 17.44 -4.00 11.52
C ASP A 152 16.50 -4.94 12.30
N GLN A 153 15.41 -4.42 12.88
CA GLN A 153 14.46 -5.16 13.72
C GLN A 153 13.04 -5.20 13.18
N VAL A 154 12.65 -4.23 12.34
CA VAL A 154 11.29 -4.07 11.80
C VAL A 154 11.32 -3.97 10.29
N SER A 155 10.50 -4.72 9.60
CA SER A 155 10.26 -4.50 8.18
C SER A 155 9.44 -3.21 8.01
N VAL A 156 10.08 -2.17 7.49
CA VAL A 156 9.39 -0.93 7.11
C VAL A 156 8.72 -1.15 5.76
N ALA A 157 7.40 -1.06 5.74
CA ALA A 157 6.59 -1.41 4.59
C ALA A 157 6.33 -0.20 3.68
N HIS A 158 5.92 -0.48 2.44
CA HIS A 158 5.38 0.53 1.55
C HIS A 158 4.04 1.07 2.05
N THR A 159 3.80 2.36 1.85
CA THR A 159 2.47 2.96 2.00
C THR A 159 1.51 2.44 0.93
N ASP A 160 0.21 2.62 1.15
CA ASP A 160 -0.82 2.29 0.16
C ASP A 160 -0.88 3.38 -0.93
N LEU A 161 -0.34 3.05 -2.11
CA LEU A 161 -0.34 3.95 -3.28
C LEU A 161 -1.69 3.98 -4.01
N GLY A 162 -2.55 2.98 -3.81
CA GLY A 162 -3.83 2.81 -4.52
C GLY A 162 -3.70 2.23 -5.93
N GLY A 163 -4.84 1.99 -6.56
CA GLY A 163 -4.96 1.60 -7.97
C GLY A 163 -5.21 2.80 -8.90
N ASN A 164 -5.01 2.63 -10.20
CA ASN A 164 -5.11 3.72 -11.17
C ASN A 164 -6.52 4.39 -11.20
N LEU A 165 -7.61 3.59 -11.23
CA LEU A 165 -8.96 4.14 -11.24
C LEU A 165 -9.38 4.69 -9.86
N ASP A 166 -8.85 4.14 -8.77
CA ASP A 166 -9.09 4.65 -7.41
C ASP A 166 -8.51 6.05 -7.26
N ILE A 167 -7.27 6.24 -7.74
CA ILE A 167 -6.62 7.54 -7.80
C ILE A 167 -7.38 8.50 -8.72
N LEU A 168 -7.79 8.02 -9.89
CA LEU A 168 -8.54 8.87 -10.83
C LEU A 168 -9.89 9.30 -10.27
N ALA A 169 -10.58 8.41 -9.53
CA ALA A 169 -11.80 8.74 -8.81
C ALA A 169 -11.58 9.80 -7.72
N SER A 170 -10.43 9.76 -7.04
CA SER A 170 -10.04 10.76 -6.05
C SER A 170 -9.72 12.13 -6.68
N LEU A 171 -9.25 12.16 -7.92
CA LEU A 171 -8.94 13.39 -8.67
C LEU A 171 -10.15 14.00 -9.40
N LEU A 172 -11.22 13.22 -9.64
CA LEU A 172 -12.40 13.65 -10.41
C LEU A 172 -13.72 13.57 -9.65
N THR A 173 -13.85 12.76 -8.66
CA THR A 173 -14.97 12.12 -7.96
C THR A 173 -15.40 10.80 -8.62
N THR A 174 -15.87 9.88 -7.78
CA THR A 174 -16.37 8.57 -8.23
C THR A 174 -17.50 8.69 -9.26
N GLU A 175 -18.47 9.58 -9.00
CA GLU A 175 -19.61 9.79 -9.90
C GLU A 175 -19.14 10.31 -11.26
N ARG A 176 -18.25 11.29 -11.27
CA ARG A 176 -17.73 11.86 -12.50
C ARG A 176 -16.98 10.82 -13.33
N LEU A 177 -16.12 10.04 -12.71
CA LEU A 177 -15.38 8.99 -13.40
C LEU A 177 -16.30 7.94 -14.02
N LEU A 178 -17.40 7.55 -13.33
CA LEU A 178 -18.39 6.62 -13.89
C LEU A 178 -19.01 7.15 -15.19
N PHE A 179 -19.29 8.45 -15.28
CA PHE A 179 -19.76 9.06 -16.53
C PHE A 179 -18.63 9.11 -17.58
N ASP A 180 -17.43 9.52 -17.19
CA ASP A 180 -16.30 9.68 -18.13
C ASP A 180 -15.82 8.34 -18.71
N LEU A 181 -15.97 7.22 -18.00
CA LEU A 181 -15.76 5.87 -18.56
C LEU A 181 -16.64 5.60 -19.80
N HIS A 182 -17.79 6.25 -19.89
CA HIS A 182 -18.76 6.14 -21.00
C HIS A 182 -18.55 7.23 -22.04
N ASP A 183 -18.45 8.48 -21.60
CA ASP A 183 -18.47 9.66 -22.45
C ASP A 183 -17.08 10.00 -23.00
N HIS A 184 -16.02 9.71 -22.23
CA HIS A 184 -14.63 10.06 -22.55
C HIS A 184 -13.65 8.87 -22.36
N PRO A 185 -13.97 7.67 -22.88
CA PRO A 185 -13.21 6.44 -22.58
C PRO A 185 -11.74 6.51 -23.02
N GLU A 186 -11.40 7.28 -24.06
CA GLU A 186 -10.01 7.44 -24.51
C GLU A 186 -9.20 8.30 -23.54
N GLU A 187 -9.80 9.34 -22.94
CA GLU A 187 -9.16 10.15 -21.94
C GLU A 187 -8.95 9.37 -20.63
N VAL A 188 -9.95 8.57 -20.23
CA VAL A 188 -9.79 7.67 -19.07
C VAL A 188 -8.63 6.70 -19.32
N ALA A 189 -8.54 6.06 -20.47
CA ALA A 189 -7.46 5.14 -20.79
C ALA A 189 -6.07 5.84 -20.79
N ARG A 190 -6.00 7.05 -21.36
CA ARG A 190 -4.78 7.87 -21.37
C ARG A 190 -4.33 8.20 -19.95
N LEU A 191 -5.26 8.66 -19.10
CA LEU A 191 -4.97 9.02 -17.72
C LEU A 191 -4.62 7.81 -16.86
N ALA A 192 -5.35 6.70 -17.01
CA ALA A 192 -5.06 5.44 -16.34
C ALA A 192 -3.62 5.00 -16.62
N GLY A 193 -3.21 4.99 -17.90
CA GLY A 193 -1.82 4.68 -18.27
C GLY A 193 -0.79 5.69 -17.72
N ARG A 194 -1.15 6.97 -17.64
CA ARG A 194 -0.30 7.99 -17.02
C ARG A 194 -0.13 7.75 -15.53
N LEU A 195 -1.21 7.40 -14.81
CA LEU A 195 -1.18 7.10 -13.39
C LEU A 195 -0.36 5.84 -13.10
N THR A 196 -0.45 4.81 -13.94
CA THR A 196 0.42 3.62 -13.85
C THR A 196 1.91 3.98 -13.89
N GLN A 197 2.32 4.89 -14.81
CA GLN A 197 3.73 5.32 -14.88
C GLN A 197 4.15 6.13 -13.64
N LEU A 198 3.27 6.93 -13.09
CA LEU A 198 3.53 7.66 -11.84
C LEU A 198 3.60 6.71 -10.65
N TRP A 199 2.70 5.73 -10.59
CA TRP A 199 2.72 4.68 -9.58
C TRP A 199 4.05 3.94 -9.54
N LEU A 200 4.55 3.50 -10.70
CA LEU A 200 5.86 2.84 -10.82
C LEU A 200 6.99 3.72 -10.30
N ARG A 201 6.95 5.01 -10.62
CA ARG A 201 7.94 5.97 -10.13
C ARG A 201 7.91 6.11 -8.61
N TYR A 202 6.74 6.32 -8.02
CA TYR A 202 6.58 6.43 -6.56
C TYR A 202 6.98 5.13 -5.85
N TYR A 203 6.60 3.99 -6.42
CA TYR A 203 7.02 2.69 -5.91
C TYR A 203 8.55 2.54 -5.92
N ASP A 204 9.21 2.85 -7.03
CA ASP A 204 10.66 2.73 -7.18
C ASP A 204 11.42 3.61 -6.17
N GLU A 205 10.99 4.86 -5.99
CA GLU A 205 11.63 5.76 -5.03
C GLU A 205 11.46 5.29 -3.58
N LEU A 206 10.28 4.75 -3.21
CA LEU A 206 10.05 4.15 -1.90
C LEU A 206 10.80 2.83 -1.72
N TYR A 207 10.83 1.98 -2.74
CA TYR A 207 11.57 0.72 -2.72
C TYR A 207 13.04 0.94 -2.39
N CYS A 208 13.68 1.92 -3.01
CA CYS A 208 15.07 2.28 -2.72
C CYS A 208 15.31 2.66 -1.25
N LEU A 209 14.30 3.16 -0.55
CA LEU A 209 14.42 3.47 0.89
C LEU A 209 14.23 2.21 1.76
N VAL A 210 13.16 1.45 1.51
CA VAL A 210 12.84 0.30 2.36
C VAL A 210 13.84 -0.86 2.18
N GLU A 211 14.43 -1.00 0.98
CA GLU A 211 15.48 -1.99 0.71
C GLU A 211 16.71 -1.82 1.59
N LEU A 212 17.01 -0.58 2.01
CA LEU A 212 18.16 -0.28 2.89
C LEU A 212 18.07 -0.94 4.26
N ALA A 213 16.86 -1.30 4.71
CA ALA A 213 16.65 -2.01 5.96
C ALA A 213 17.18 -3.46 5.95
N GLY A 214 17.32 -4.06 4.76
CA GLY A 214 17.80 -5.44 4.61
C GLY A 214 16.86 -6.52 5.17
N ARG A 215 15.58 -6.19 5.42
CA ARG A 215 14.54 -7.08 5.97
C ARG A 215 13.47 -7.48 4.95
N GLY A 216 13.86 -7.55 3.67
CA GLY A 216 12.93 -7.82 2.58
C GLY A 216 11.94 -6.69 2.33
N THR A 217 10.89 -6.97 1.61
CA THR A 217 9.86 -6.00 1.20
C THR A 217 8.50 -6.42 1.72
N THR A 218 7.78 -5.48 2.30
CA THR A 218 6.40 -5.66 2.76
C THR A 218 5.56 -4.53 2.16
N PRO A 219 4.41 -4.81 1.51
CA PRO A 219 3.44 -3.78 1.15
C PRO A 219 2.60 -3.37 2.38
N TRP A 220 1.60 -2.52 2.19
CA TRP A 220 0.61 -2.17 3.22
C TRP A 220 -0.14 -3.41 3.77
N ALA A 221 -0.22 -4.49 3.02
CA ALA A 221 -0.81 -5.76 3.44
C ALA A 221 0.25 -6.71 4.04
N ALA A 222 -0.19 -7.68 4.82
CA ALA A 222 0.67 -8.63 5.52
C ALA A 222 1.25 -9.71 4.58
N ILE A 223 2.12 -9.31 3.67
CA ILE A 223 2.90 -10.17 2.78
C ILE A 223 4.37 -9.78 2.92
N TRP A 224 5.23 -10.76 3.08
CA TRP A 224 6.67 -10.55 3.06
C TRP A 224 7.31 -11.16 1.80
N SER A 225 8.33 -10.52 1.28
CA SER A 225 9.08 -10.98 0.12
C SER A 225 10.57 -10.64 0.24
N PRO A 226 11.48 -11.54 -0.19
CA PRO A 226 12.91 -11.21 -0.29
C PRO A 226 13.22 -10.26 -1.47
N ALA A 227 12.23 -9.93 -2.29
CA ALA A 227 12.37 -9.17 -3.52
C ALA A 227 11.26 -8.12 -3.67
N ARG A 228 11.19 -7.46 -4.83
CA ARG A 228 10.17 -6.43 -5.11
C ARG A 228 8.76 -7.02 -5.01
N CYS A 229 7.98 -6.52 -4.07
CA CYS A 229 6.64 -7.01 -3.79
C CYS A 229 5.66 -5.86 -3.59
N TYR A 230 4.43 -6.05 -4.04
CA TYR A 230 3.34 -5.13 -3.73
C TYR A 230 1.97 -5.82 -3.77
N MET A 231 1.04 -5.30 -2.95
CA MET A 231 -0.37 -5.66 -3.00
C MET A 231 -1.09 -4.65 -3.92
N LEU A 232 -1.30 -5.04 -5.17
CA LEU A 232 -2.03 -4.26 -6.16
C LEU A 232 -3.53 -4.30 -5.88
N GLN A 233 -4.26 -3.26 -6.25
CA GLN A 233 -5.70 -3.14 -6.02
C GLN A 233 -6.40 -2.32 -7.09
N SER A 234 -7.71 -2.44 -7.14
CA SER A 234 -8.62 -1.51 -7.80
C SER A 234 -10.00 -1.66 -7.17
N ASP A 235 -10.27 -0.89 -6.13
CA ASP A 235 -11.55 -0.95 -5.42
C ASP A 235 -12.69 -0.42 -6.29
N PHE A 236 -12.38 0.53 -7.17
CA PHE A 236 -13.30 1.04 -8.18
C PHE A 236 -13.83 -0.07 -9.10
N ALA A 237 -13.09 -1.16 -9.28
CA ALA A 237 -13.48 -2.30 -10.11
C ALA A 237 -14.78 -2.97 -9.62
N TYR A 238 -15.16 -2.78 -8.36
CA TYR A 238 -16.44 -3.26 -7.83
C TYR A 238 -17.65 -2.71 -8.59
N MET A 239 -17.54 -1.51 -9.17
CA MET A 239 -18.63 -0.76 -9.79
C MET A 239 -18.68 -0.87 -11.32
N ILE A 240 -17.70 -1.52 -11.94
CA ILE A 240 -17.56 -1.56 -13.39
C ILE A 240 -17.75 -2.95 -13.99
N SER A 241 -18.12 -3.00 -15.27
CA SER A 241 -18.28 -4.26 -15.98
C SER A 241 -16.94 -4.95 -16.28
N PRO A 242 -16.91 -6.29 -16.51
CA PRO A 242 -15.71 -7.00 -16.95
C PRO A 242 -15.04 -6.38 -18.18
N ARG A 243 -15.84 -5.87 -19.15
CA ARG A 243 -15.30 -5.21 -20.33
C ARG A 243 -14.59 -3.88 -20.00
N MET A 244 -15.08 -3.15 -19.01
CA MET A 244 -14.40 -1.93 -18.53
C MET A 244 -13.15 -2.29 -17.74
N PHE A 245 -13.21 -3.31 -16.91
CA PHE A 245 -12.04 -3.82 -16.22
C PHE A 245 -10.92 -4.23 -17.19
N GLU A 246 -11.26 -5.02 -18.22
CA GLU A 246 -10.31 -5.43 -19.27
C GLU A 246 -9.64 -4.23 -19.95
N ARG A 247 -10.41 -3.16 -20.18
CA ARG A 247 -9.93 -1.98 -20.89
C ARG A 247 -9.09 -1.04 -20.01
N PHE A 248 -9.50 -0.80 -18.78
CA PHE A 248 -8.97 0.31 -17.96
C PHE A 248 -8.14 -0.13 -16.77
N VAL A 249 -8.36 -1.34 -16.23
CA VAL A 249 -7.68 -1.83 -15.02
C VAL A 249 -6.66 -2.92 -15.37
N LEU A 250 -7.02 -3.90 -16.18
CA LEU A 250 -6.14 -5.04 -16.48
C LEU A 250 -4.77 -4.62 -17.05
N PRO A 251 -4.66 -3.61 -17.95
CA PRO A 251 -3.36 -3.14 -18.45
C PRO A 251 -2.46 -2.53 -17.36
N ASP A 252 -3.06 -1.86 -16.37
CA ASP A 252 -2.37 -1.33 -15.18
C ASP A 252 -1.77 -2.46 -14.36
N ILE A 253 -2.63 -3.42 -13.94
CA ILE A 253 -2.21 -4.57 -13.15
C ILE A 253 -1.12 -5.36 -13.85
N ALA A 254 -1.27 -5.61 -15.17
CA ALA A 254 -0.26 -6.31 -15.97
C ALA A 254 1.08 -5.56 -15.98
N THR A 255 1.06 -4.23 -16.12
CA THR A 255 2.25 -3.39 -16.14
C THR A 255 2.96 -3.39 -14.78
N CYS A 256 2.21 -3.24 -13.69
CA CYS A 256 2.74 -3.31 -12.33
C CYS A 256 3.29 -4.71 -12.02
N CYS A 257 2.59 -5.78 -12.40
CA CYS A 257 3.09 -7.15 -12.27
C CYS A 257 4.41 -7.37 -13.00
N ALA A 258 4.61 -6.73 -14.15
CA ALA A 258 5.88 -6.85 -14.90
C ALA A 258 7.07 -6.20 -14.19
N ALA A 259 6.83 -5.19 -13.35
CA ALA A 259 7.85 -4.47 -12.58
C ALA A 259 8.15 -5.10 -11.20
N LEU A 260 7.33 -6.05 -10.76
CA LEU A 260 7.44 -6.71 -9.46
C LEU A 260 7.88 -8.17 -9.63
N ASP A 261 8.62 -8.69 -8.65
CA ASP A 261 8.96 -10.11 -8.57
C ASP A 261 7.79 -10.91 -7.97
N HIS A 262 7.13 -10.34 -6.98
CA HIS A 262 6.02 -10.93 -6.24
C HIS A 262 4.83 -9.97 -6.17
N ALA A 263 4.06 -9.91 -7.25
CA ALA A 263 2.82 -9.15 -7.31
C ALA A 263 1.67 -9.95 -6.71
N PHE A 264 0.89 -9.31 -5.85
CA PHE A 264 -0.34 -9.84 -5.28
C PHE A 264 -1.49 -8.89 -5.61
N TYR A 265 -2.73 -9.40 -5.69
CA TYR A 265 -3.91 -8.57 -5.93
C TYR A 265 -4.88 -8.65 -4.76
N HIS A 266 -5.30 -7.50 -4.26
CA HIS A 266 -6.36 -7.34 -3.27
C HIS A 266 -7.72 -7.40 -3.96
N LEU A 267 -8.45 -8.51 -3.78
CA LEU A 267 -9.78 -8.68 -4.33
C LEU A 267 -10.80 -8.36 -3.24
N ASP A 268 -11.23 -7.10 -3.20
CA ASP A 268 -12.16 -6.61 -2.20
C ASP A 268 -13.62 -6.85 -2.58
N GLY A 269 -14.18 -7.86 -1.95
CA GLY A 269 -15.58 -8.16 -2.01
C GLY A 269 -16.08 -8.79 -3.32
N LYS A 270 -17.31 -9.32 -3.24
CA LYS A 270 -17.94 -10.14 -4.28
C LYS A 270 -18.17 -9.42 -5.62
N GLY A 271 -18.19 -8.09 -5.64
CA GLY A 271 -18.33 -7.30 -6.87
C GLY A 271 -17.15 -7.41 -7.81
N GLN A 272 -15.97 -7.82 -7.30
CA GLN A 272 -14.78 -8.04 -8.11
C GLN A 272 -14.65 -9.48 -8.66
N ILE A 273 -15.46 -10.44 -8.19
CA ILE A 273 -15.44 -11.84 -8.68
C ILE A 273 -15.57 -11.94 -10.23
N PRO A 274 -16.39 -11.13 -10.91
CA PRO A 274 -16.50 -11.18 -12.37
C PRO A 274 -15.18 -10.90 -13.13
N HIS A 275 -14.17 -10.35 -12.46
CA HIS A 275 -12.86 -10.02 -13.05
C HIS A 275 -11.80 -11.09 -12.76
N LEU A 276 -12.12 -12.10 -11.94
CA LEU A 276 -11.18 -13.09 -11.42
C LEU A 276 -10.45 -13.87 -12.54
N ASP A 277 -11.16 -14.30 -13.58
CA ASP A 277 -10.55 -15.08 -14.67
C ASP A 277 -9.50 -14.22 -15.43
N MET A 278 -9.73 -12.92 -15.58
CA MET A 278 -8.77 -12.00 -16.19
C MET A 278 -7.53 -11.82 -15.30
N LEU A 279 -7.73 -11.68 -13.99
CA LEU A 279 -6.61 -11.61 -13.03
C LEU A 279 -5.79 -12.90 -13.04
N LEU A 280 -6.44 -14.06 -13.04
CA LEU A 280 -5.77 -15.36 -13.08
C LEU A 280 -5.05 -15.63 -14.41
N SER A 281 -5.38 -14.92 -15.49
CA SER A 281 -4.67 -15.02 -16.77
C SER A 281 -3.32 -14.28 -16.78
N LEU A 282 -3.04 -13.46 -15.77
CA LEU A 282 -1.77 -12.72 -15.67
C LEU A 282 -0.66 -13.63 -15.12
N GLU A 283 0.25 -14.07 -15.98
CA GLU A 283 1.33 -15.00 -15.63
C GLU A 283 2.23 -14.51 -14.48
N ARG A 284 2.39 -13.19 -14.33
CA ARG A 284 3.25 -12.59 -13.31
C ARG A 284 2.50 -12.23 -12.01
N LEU A 285 1.20 -12.34 -11.97
CA LEU A 285 0.43 -12.24 -10.73
C LEU A 285 0.62 -13.51 -9.91
N ARG A 286 1.15 -13.40 -8.71
CA ARG A 286 1.58 -14.53 -7.88
C ARG A 286 0.51 -15.00 -6.91
N GLY A 287 -0.47 -14.16 -6.63
CA GLY A 287 -1.56 -14.52 -5.73
C GLY A 287 -2.66 -13.47 -5.67
N ILE A 288 -3.77 -13.86 -5.07
CA ILE A 288 -4.95 -13.02 -4.86
C ILE A 288 -5.35 -13.14 -3.40
N GLN A 289 -5.52 -11.99 -2.74
CA GLN A 289 -6.13 -11.91 -1.42
C GLN A 289 -7.64 -11.80 -1.61
N TRP A 290 -8.39 -12.58 -0.87
CA TRP A 290 -9.84 -12.48 -0.74
C TRP A 290 -10.21 -11.82 0.58
N ILE A 291 -11.09 -10.80 0.55
CA ILE A 291 -11.67 -10.13 1.72
C ILE A 291 -13.19 -10.35 1.73
#